data_ec695cd59a36302985b3e1d6496aa4f0
#
_entry.id   ec695cd59a36302985b3e1d6496aa4f0
#
_cell.length_a   1.000
_cell.length_b   1.000
_cell.length_c   1.000
_cell.angle_alpha   90.00
_cell.angle_beta   90.00
_cell.angle_gamma   90.00
#
_symmetry.space_group_name_H-M   'P 1'
#
loop_
_entity.id
_entity.type
_entity.pdbx_description
1 polymer ?
#
loop_
_entity_poly.entity_id
_entity_poly.type
_entity_poly.pdbx_seq_one_letter_code
_entity_poly.pdbx_strand_id
1 'polypeptide(L)'
;LTNYILSEDEKYPFFFPVNGPSKASVTSMRNANYPHHSSLFFGCDKVNGGNYWQEGLERGQIISLRADILESGGERAVIENECIWRRPGADAPIKDKRTITVTAPSKDKFILDFDVTMEMLLDVTIQKTNHSLFSGRMDPDLAVTNGGTMINAEGEIGEKGTFGKRSAWMDYNGKRMGGTEGMAIIQHPSNEWFPAPWFTRDYGFFSPTPMYWPENEKTTDLKKGDVLKLRYRVIVHAGNEKEERMIAAASHVF
;
A
#
# COMPACT_ATOMS: atom_id res chain seq x y z
N LEU A 1 -10.93 -7.97 -11.19
CA LEU A 1 -9.63 -7.40 -10.85
C LEU A 1 -9.40 -7.41 -9.33
N THR A 2 -10.16 -6.63 -8.57
CA THR A 2 -10.08 -6.56 -7.12
C THR A 2 -11.40 -6.11 -6.51
N ASN A 3 -11.58 -6.35 -5.20
CA ASN A 3 -12.65 -5.75 -4.40
C ASN A 3 -12.03 -4.75 -3.41
N TYR A 4 -12.69 -3.62 -3.19
CA TYR A 4 -12.36 -2.71 -2.10
C TYR A 4 -13.30 -2.99 -0.93
N ILE A 5 -12.75 -3.49 0.17
CA ILE A 5 -13.48 -3.99 1.34
C ILE A 5 -13.54 -2.89 2.39
N LEU A 6 -14.75 -2.57 2.86
CA LEU A 6 -15.07 -1.43 3.73
C LEU A 6 -15.77 -1.84 5.03
N SER A 7 -15.75 -3.12 5.41
CA SER A 7 -16.45 -3.61 6.60
C SER A 7 -15.94 -2.93 7.88
N GLU A 8 -16.87 -2.58 8.79
CA GLU A 8 -16.55 -2.04 10.11
C GLU A 8 -15.92 -3.09 11.06
N ASP A 9 -16.01 -4.38 10.71
CA ASP A 9 -15.33 -5.45 11.42
C ASP A 9 -13.85 -5.57 11.08
N GLU A 10 -13.38 -4.74 10.09
CA GLU A 10 -12.02 -4.72 9.64
C GLU A 10 -11.21 -3.60 10.29
N LYS A 11 -9.90 -3.79 10.34
CA LYS A 11 -8.98 -2.81 10.92
C LYS A 11 -8.93 -1.51 10.11
N TYR A 12 -9.04 -1.63 8.80
CA TYR A 12 -9.01 -0.56 7.80
C TYR A 12 -9.60 -1.04 6.47
N PRO A 13 -10.00 -0.13 5.57
CA PRO A 13 -10.33 -0.48 4.20
C PRO A 13 -9.12 -1.03 3.44
N PHE A 14 -9.30 -2.10 2.66
CA PHE A 14 -8.23 -2.78 1.92
C PHE A 14 -8.73 -3.41 0.62
N PHE A 15 -7.79 -3.84 -0.22
CA PHE A 15 -8.09 -4.50 -1.49
C PHE A 15 -7.80 -6.00 -1.41
N PHE A 16 -8.79 -6.85 -1.70
CA PHE A 16 -8.61 -8.29 -1.81
C PHE A 16 -9.81 -8.96 -2.53
N PRO A 17 -9.56 -10.00 -3.38
CA PRO A 17 -8.26 -10.38 -3.91
C PRO A 17 -7.71 -9.29 -4.86
N VAL A 18 -6.42 -9.29 -5.11
CA VAL A 18 -5.79 -8.52 -6.20
C VAL A 18 -5.39 -9.53 -7.25
N ASN A 19 -6.23 -9.72 -8.27
CA ASN A 19 -6.05 -10.79 -9.24
C ASN A 19 -5.03 -10.40 -10.31
N GLY A 20 -4.09 -11.30 -10.54
CA GLY A 20 -3.12 -11.21 -11.62
C GLY A 20 -3.68 -11.68 -12.97
N PRO A 21 -2.85 -11.67 -14.02
CA PRO A 21 -3.19 -12.18 -15.35
C PRO A 21 -3.65 -13.64 -15.34
N SER A 22 -3.14 -14.47 -14.46
CA SER A 22 -3.58 -15.86 -14.26
C SER A 22 -4.99 -15.99 -13.65
N LYS A 23 -5.61 -14.88 -13.26
CA LYS A 23 -6.88 -14.77 -12.52
C LYS A 23 -6.80 -15.27 -11.06
N ALA A 24 -5.63 -15.70 -10.60
CA ALA A 24 -5.36 -15.94 -9.18
C ALA A 24 -4.91 -14.64 -8.51
N SER A 25 -5.12 -14.52 -7.20
CA SER A 25 -4.64 -13.36 -6.45
C SER A 25 -3.12 -13.34 -6.40
N VAL A 26 -2.49 -12.22 -6.76
CA VAL A 26 -1.05 -11.99 -6.55
C VAL A 26 -0.73 -11.58 -5.11
N THR A 27 -1.76 -11.31 -4.31
CA THR A 27 -1.66 -10.93 -2.90
C THR A 27 -2.30 -11.96 -1.98
N SER A 28 -1.89 -11.97 -0.73
CA SER A 28 -2.49 -12.80 0.33
C SER A 28 -3.02 -11.96 1.48
N MET A 29 -3.96 -12.53 2.23
CA MET A 29 -4.60 -11.91 3.37
C MET A 29 -4.55 -12.86 4.56
N ARG A 30 -4.23 -12.34 5.76
CA ARG A 30 -4.33 -13.05 7.04
C ARG A 30 -3.59 -14.39 7.06
N ASN A 31 -2.37 -14.39 6.54
CA ASN A 31 -1.50 -15.55 6.67
C ASN A 31 -1.30 -15.90 8.16
N ALA A 32 -1.23 -17.18 8.49
CA ALA A 32 -1.12 -17.67 9.87
C ALA A 32 0.03 -17.01 10.67
N ASN A 33 1.16 -16.73 10.01
CA ASN A 33 2.31 -16.08 10.65
C ASN A 33 2.16 -14.54 10.74
N TYR A 34 1.28 -13.95 9.95
CA TYR A 34 1.07 -12.50 9.85
C TYR A 34 -0.42 -12.18 9.68
N PRO A 35 -1.25 -12.44 10.71
CA PRO A 35 -2.71 -12.30 10.60
C PRO A 35 -3.19 -10.86 10.41
N HIS A 36 -2.32 -9.88 10.66
CA HIS A 36 -2.58 -8.45 10.48
C HIS A 36 -2.29 -7.92 9.07
N HIS A 37 -1.75 -8.74 8.16
CA HIS A 37 -1.53 -8.33 6.77
C HIS A 37 -2.79 -8.55 5.94
N SER A 38 -3.31 -7.49 5.32
CA SER A 38 -4.55 -7.49 4.55
C SER A 38 -4.32 -7.16 3.07
N SER A 39 -3.47 -7.94 2.41
CA SER A 39 -3.28 -7.85 0.95
C SER A 39 -2.66 -6.52 0.49
N LEU A 40 -3.46 -5.57 0.06
CA LEU A 40 -3.03 -4.23 -0.33
C LEU A 40 -3.84 -3.22 0.49
N PHE A 41 -3.18 -2.42 1.32
CA PHE A 41 -3.85 -1.61 2.34
C PHE A 41 -3.06 -0.35 2.73
N PHE A 42 -3.75 0.56 3.42
CA PHE A 42 -3.17 1.80 3.95
C PHE A 42 -3.54 1.97 5.42
N GLY A 43 -2.53 2.18 6.25
CA GLY A 43 -2.68 2.40 7.69
C GLY A 43 -1.38 2.80 8.36
N CYS A 44 -1.40 2.98 9.68
CA CYS A 44 -0.21 3.26 10.48
C CYS A 44 -0.43 2.86 11.94
N ASP A 45 0.56 2.30 12.59
CA ASP A 45 0.54 2.13 14.04
C ASP A 45 1.19 3.31 14.78
N LYS A 46 1.13 3.29 16.12
CA LYS A 46 1.76 4.29 17.01
C LYS A 46 1.39 5.75 16.73
N VAL A 47 0.17 6.00 16.25
CA VAL A 47 -0.37 7.33 16.00
C VAL A 47 -1.08 7.83 17.26
N ASN A 48 -0.52 8.81 17.97
CA ASN A 48 -1.05 9.34 19.23
C ASN A 48 -1.40 8.25 20.25
N GLY A 49 -0.57 7.20 20.34
CA GLY A 49 -0.81 6.03 21.20
C GLY A 49 -1.88 5.06 20.70
N GLY A 50 -2.47 5.30 19.53
CA GLY A 50 -3.36 4.36 18.84
C GLY A 50 -2.61 3.45 17.88
N ASN A 51 -3.28 2.36 17.46
CA ASN A 51 -2.76 1.43 16.47
C ASN A 51 -3.81 1.21 15.37
N TYR A 52 -3.51 1.72 14.16
CA TYR A 52 -4.40 1.66 13.00
C TYR A 52 -3.83 0.72 11.92
N TRP A 53 -3.03 -0.27 12.35
CA TRP A 53 -2.39 -1.23 11.47
C TRP A 53 -2.60 -2.68 11.92
N GLN A 54 -2.30 -2.97 13.17
CA GLN A 54 -2.41 -4.30 13.79
C GLN A 54 -3.08 -4.19 15.16
N GLU A 55 -3.05 -5.25 15.96
CA GLU A 55 -3.73 -5.38 17.25
C GLU A 55 -5.27 -5.37 17.12
N GLY A 56 -5.99 -5.35 18.24
CA GLY A 56 -7.44 -5.36 18.27
C GLY A 56 -8.07 -4.04 17.80
N LEU A 57 -9.36 -4.08 17.48
CA LEU A 57 -10.08 -2.91 16.98
C LEU A 57 -10.17 -1.81 18.04
N GLU A 58 -10.14 -2.17 19.32
CA GLU A 58 -10.14 -1.26 20.48
C GLU A 58 -8.87 -0.40 20.53
N ARG A 59 -7.79 -0.80 19.86
CA ARG A 59 -6.54 -0.03 19.76
C ARG A 59 -6.58 1.05 18.70
N GLY A 60 -7.54 0.98 17.79
CA GLY A 60 -7.76 1.93 16.71
C GLY A 60 -8.25 1.26 15.43
N GLN A 61 -9.04 1.99 14.67
CA GLN A 61 -9.56 1.60 13.36
C GLN A 61 -9.56 2.77 12.39
N ILE A 62 -9.41 2.47 11.10
CA ILE A 62 -9.72 3.41 10.02
C ILE A 62 -11.06 2.98 9.44
N ILE A 63 -12.09 3.78 9.67
CA ILE A 63 -13.46 3.44 9.31
C ILE A 63 -13.93 4.27 8.14
N SER A 64 -14.52 3.62 7.15
CA SER A 64 -15.20 4.29 6.04
C SER A 64 -16.47 4.99 6.55
N LEU A 65 -16.52 6.30 6.41
CA LEU A 65 -17.71 7.10 6.70
C LEU A 65 -18.66 7.16 5.51
N ARG A 66 -18.09 7.17 4.31
CA ARG A 66 -18.80 7.26 3.03
C ARG A 66 -17.94 6.72 1.92
N ALA A 67 -18.55 5.97 1.01
CA ALA A 67 -17.91 5.53 -0.22
C ALA A 67 -18.88 5.68 -1.39
N ASP A 68 -18.41 6.33 -2.46
CA ASP A 68 -19.19 6.57 -3.67
C ASP A 68 -18.45 6.03 -4.88
N ILE A 69 -19.18 5.40 -5.79
CA ILE A 69 -18.67 5.06 -7.11
C ILE A 69 -18.92 6.27 -8.02
N LEU A 70 -17.86 7.00 -8.36
CA LEU A 70 -17.96 8.20 -9.20
C LEU A 70 -18.02 7.85 -10.69
N GLU A 71 -17.36 6.74 -11.07
CA GLU A 71 -17.33 6.24 -12.44
C GLU A 71 -17.28 4.71 -12.42
N SER A 72 -18.03 4.07 -13.29
CA SER A 72 -17.99 2.61 -13.47
C SER A 72 -18.35 2.23 -14.90
N GLY A 73 -17.66 1.22 -15.43
CA GLY A 73 -17.89 0.67 -16.77
C GLY A 73 -16.70 0.85 -17.69
N GLY A 74 -16.72 0.08 -18.80
CA GLY A 74 -15.60 0.07 -19.72
C GLY A 74 -14.29 -0.41 -19.07
N GLU A 75 -13.21 0.31 -19.31
CA GLU A 75 -11.85 -0.03 -18.84
C GLU A 75 -11.46 0.73 -17.58
N ARG A 76 -12.37 1.53 -16.99
CA ARG A 76 -12.06 2.41 -15.85
C ARG A 76 -13.18 2.41 -14.81
N ALA A 77 -12.77 2.44 -13.54
CA ALA A 77 -13.64 2.69 -12.40
C ALA A 77 -12.97 3.70 -11.46
N VAL A 78 -13.78 4.58 -10.84
CA VAL A 78 -13.31 5.56 -9.84
C VAL A 78 -14.19 5.45 -8.60
N ILE A 79 -13.54 5.30 -7.44
CA ILE A 79 -14.18 5.27 -6.13
C ILE A 79 -13.62 6.43 -5.32
N GLU A 80 -14.51 7.14 -4.64
CA GLU A 80 -14.15 8.09 -3.59
C GLU A 80 -14.55 7.51 -2.24
N ASN A 81 -13.67 7.58 -1.24
CA ASN A 81 -13.95 7.09 0.11
C ASN A 81 -13.45 8.09 1.15
N GLU A 82 -14.32 8.48 2.07
CA GLU A 82 -13.96 9.26 3.26
C GLU A 82 -13.80 8.33 4.46
N CYS A 83 -12.69 8.47 5.18
CA CYS A 83 -12.37 7.65 6.35
C CYS A 83 -12.06 8.51 7.57
N ILE A 84 -12.30 7.94 8.74
CA ILE A 84 -11.93 8.50 10.04
C ILE A 84 -11.04 7.51 10.78
N TRP A 85 -9.95 7.99 11.36
CA TRP A 85 -9.08 7.21 12.24
C TRP A 85 -9.58 7.39 13.66
N ARG A 86 -10.12 6.36 14.28
CA ARG A 86 -10.69 6.46 15.61
C ARG A 86 -10.33 5.28 16.51
N ARG A 87 -10.35 5.52 17.80
CA ARG A 87 -10.30 4.49 18.85
C ARG A 87 -11.21 4.88 20.01
N PRO A 88 -11.72 3.91 20.80
CA PRO A 88 -12.53 4.21 21.96
C PRO A 88 -11.79 5.12 22.97
N GLY A 89 -12.50 6.10 23.52
CA GLY A 89 -12.00 6.97 24.59
C GLY A 89 -10.96 8.00 24.18
N ALA A 90 -10.77 8.27 22.88
CA ALA A 90 -9.88 9.31 22.38
C ALA A 90 -10.49 10.05 21.20
N ASP A 91 -10.12 11.31 21.04
CA ASP A 91 -10.46 12.07 19.85
C ASP A 91 -9.78 11.50 18.61
N ALA A 92 -10.45 11.59 17.47
CA ALA A 92 -9.91 11.12 16.20
C ALA A 92 -8.72 12.01 15.77
N PRO A 93 -7.54 11.44 15.55
CA PRO A 93 -6.38 12.26 15.16
C PRO A 93 -6.40 12.67 13.69
N ILE A 94 -6.98 11.84 12.82
CA ILE A 94 -6.88 11.99 11.36
C ILE A 94 -8.23 11.69 10.72
N LYS A 95 -8.60 12.50 9.73
CA LYS A 95 -9.59 12.19 8.70
C LYS A 95 -8.87 12.07 7.37
N ASP A 96 -9.22 11.08 6.55
CA ASP A 96 -8.66 10.97 5.22
C ASP A 96 -9.73 10.84 4.13
N LYS A 97 -9.39 11.33 2.95
CA LYS A 97 -10.19 11.19 1.73
C LYS A 97 -9.33 10.48 0.69
N ARG A 98 -9.87 9.39 0.13
CA ARG A 98 -9.21 8.53 -0.86
C ARG A 98 -9.92 8.65 -2.19
N THR A 99 -9.14 8.82 -3.26
CA THR A 99 -9.62 8.63 -4.63
C THR A 99 -8.89 7.42 -5.21
N ILE A 100 -9.64 6.41 -5.59
CA ILE A 100 -9.12 5.15 -6.10
C ILE A 100 -9.55 5.03 -7.54
N THR A 101 -8.58 5.01 -8.46
CA THR A 101 -8.84 4.79 -9.88
C THR A 101 -8.29 3.44 -10.29
N VAL A 102 -9.14 2.59 -10.85
CA VAL A 102 -8.73 1.29 -11.41
C VAL A 102 -8.92 1.32 -12.92
N THR A 103 -7.86 0.99 -13.66
CA THR A 103 -7.88 0.87 -15.12
C THR A 103 -7.33 -0.48 -15.56
N ALA A 104 -7.87 -1.02 -16.65
CA ALA A 104 -7.46 -2.28 -17.23
C ALA A 104 -7.02 -2.07 -18.70
N PRO A 105 -5.81 -1.52 -18.94
CA PRO A 105 -5.36 -1.21 -20.30
C PRO A 105 -5.14 -2.45 -21.17
N SER A 106 -5.04 -3.63 -20.59
CA SER A 106 -4.99 -4.91 -21.31
C SER A 106 -5.46 -6.06 -20.42
N LYS A 107 -5.60 -7.26 -21.01
CA LYS A 107 -5.91 -8.49 -20.26
C LYS A 107 -4.79 -8.93 -19.31
N ASP A 108 -3.57 -8.48 -19.57
CA ASP A 108 -2.34 -8.88 -18.87
C ASP A 108 -1.85 -7.82 -17.89
N LYS A 109 -2.61 -6.72 -17.75
CA LYS A 109 -2.24 -5.61 -16.88
C LYS A 109 -3.45 -4.85 -16.35
N PHE A 110 -3.43 -4.52 -15.07
CA PHE A 110 -4.26 -3.45 -14.55
C PHE A 110 -3.47 -2.50 -13.65
N ILE A 111 -3.99 -1.30 -13.52
CA ILE A 111 -3.39 -0.20 -12.76
C ILE A 111 -4.41 0.24 -11.71
N LEU A 112 -3.94 0.41 -10.48
CA LEU A 112 -4.69 1.01 -9.39
C LEU A 112 -3.93 2.24 -8.90
N ASP A 113 -4.51 3.42 -9.11
CA ASP A 113 -4.02 4.66 -8.52
C ASP A 113 -4.75 4.90 -7.20
N PHE A 114 -3.99 5.12 -6.14
CA PHE A 114 -4.47 5.38 -4.80
C PHE A 114 -3.98 6.76 -4.36
N ASP A 115 -4.86 7.74 -4.42
CA ASP A 115 -4.61 9.10 -3.97
C ASP A 115 -5.28 9.29 -2.60
N VAL A 116 -4.53 9.70 -1.58
CA VAL A 116 -5.05 9.96 -0.24
C VAL A 116 -4.67 11.34 0.23
N THR A 117 -5.65 12.07 0.74
CA THR A 117 -5.47 13.35 1.42
C THR A 117 -5.84 13.17 2.88
N MET A 118 -4.87 13.32 3.77
CA MET A 118 -5.02 13.18 5.22
C MET A 118 -5.07 14.57 5.85
N GLU A 119 -6.09 14.85 6.66
CA GLU A 119 -6.22 16.06 7.46
C GLU A 119 -5.97 15.73 8.93
N MET A 120 -5.04 16.45 9.56
CA MET A 120 -4.74 16.33 10.97
C MET A 120 -5.77 17.09 11.80
N LEU A 121 -6.63 16.36 12.51
CA LEU A 121 -7.70 16.97 13.36
C LEU A 121 -7.17 17.48 14.69
N LEU A 122 -6.02 17.00 15.11
CA LEU A 122 -5.23 17.43 16.27
C LEU A 122 -3.74 17.38 15.92
N ASP A 123 -2.88 17.77 16.86
CA ASP A 123 -1.44 17.51 16.76
C ASP A 123 -1.23 15.99 16.74
N VAL A 124 -0.53 15.49 15.73
CA VAL A 124 -0.29 14.07 15.50
C VAL A 124 1.19 13.77 15.67
N THR A 125 1.49 12.84 16.57
CA THR A 125 2.82 12.25 16.74
C THR A 125 2.80 10.79 16.36
N ILE A 126 3.57 10.41 15.34
CA ILE A 126 3.78 9.03 14.93
C ILE A 126 5.16 8.61 15.45
N GLN A 127 5.20 7.67 16.38
CA GLN A 127 6.46 7.11 16.87
C GLN A 127 7.11 6.24 15.79
N LYS A 128 8.43 6.11 15.84
CA LYS A 128 9.17 5.25 14.91
C LYS A 128 8.55 3.86 14.80
N THR A 129 8.14 3.50 13.58
CA THR A 129 7.43 2.25 13.29
C THR A 129 7.70 1.73 11.90
N ASN A 130 7.81 0.41 11.78
CA ASN A 130 7.87 -0.31 10.50
C ASN A 130 6.48 -0.64 9.94
N HIS A 131 5.41 -0.22 10.60
CA HIS A 131 4.02 -0.47 10.21
C HIS A 131 3.37 0.84 9.79
N SER A 132 3.64 1.28 8.56
CA SER A 132 3.13 2.57 8.10
C SER A 132 2.84 2.66 6.62
N LEU A 133 1.76 3.35 6.37
CA LEU A 133 1.25 3.86 5.11
C LEU A 133 0.84 2.76 4.12
N PHE A 134 1.22 2.88 2.85
CA PHE A 134 0.72 2.00 1.79
C PHE A 134 1.52 0.71 1.70
N SER A 135 0.87 -0.45 1.74
CA SER A 135 1.54 -1.73 1.92
C SER A 135 0.96 -2.83 1.07
N GLY A 136 1.85 -3.68 0.57
CA GLY A 136 1.53 -4.88 -0.17
C GLY A 136 2.01 -6.15 0.52
N ARG A 137 1.14 -7.17 0.55
CA ARG A 137 1.48 -8.53 0.96
C ARG A 137 1.26 -9.48 -0.20
N MET A 138 2.35 -9.95 -0.81
CA MET A 138 2.31 -10.91 -1.90
C MET A 138 1.79 -12.27 -1.45
N ASP A 139 1.20 -12.98 -2.40
CA ASP A 139 0.91 -14.39 -2.22
C ASP A 139 2.22 -15.18 -2.00
N PRO A 140 2.23 -16.17 -1.08
CA PRO A 140 3.43 -16.96 -0.78
C PRO A 140 4.09 -17.59 -2.01
N ASP A 141 3.31 -17.99 -3.02
CA ASP A 141 3.85 -18.61 -4.24
C ASP A 141 4.72 -17.64 -5.05
N LEU A 142 4.51 -16.33 -4.90
CA LEU A 142 5.27 -15.29 -5.57
C LEU A 142 6.40 -14.72 -4.70
N ALA A 143 6.52 -15.16 -3.44
CA ALA A 143 7.50 -14.65 -2.50
C ALA A 143 8.94 -15.05 -2.87
N VAL A 144 9.93 -14.23 -2.52
CA VAL A 144 11.36 -14.54 -2.74
C VAL A 144 11.73 -15.86 -2.08
N THR A 145 11.20 -16.14 -0.89
CA THR A 145 11.39 -17.43 -0.19
C THR A 145 10.94 -18.65 -0.98
N ASN A 146 10.09 -18.46 -1.98
CA ASN A 146 9.54 -19.51 -2.83
C ASN A 146 9.97 -19.35 -4.32
N GLY A 147 11.06 -18.60 -4.55
CA GLY A 147 11.66 -18.45 -5.88
C GLY A 147 11.17 -17.25 -6.67
N GLY A 148 10.41 -16.35 -6.04
CA GLY A 148 10.06 -15.06 -6.61
C GLY A 148 11.24 -14.07 -6.61
N THR A 149 11.02 -12.91 -7.16
CA THR A 149 11.99 -11.80 -7.22
C THR A 149 11.35 -10.54 -6.66
N MET A 150 12.09 -9.84 -5.82
CA MET A 150 11.77 -8.48 -5.39
C MET A 150 12.92 -7.59 -5.87
N ILE A 151 12.61 -6.49 -6.55
CA ILE A 151 13.59 -5.58 -7.16
C ILE A 151 13.11 -4.13 -7.06
N ASN A 152 14.04 -3.21 -6.85
CA ASN A 152 13.78 -1.77 -6.83
C ASN A 152 14.21 -1.06 -8.11
N ALA A 153 13.97 0.26 -8.19
CA ALA A 153 14.32 1.10 -9.34
C ALA A 153 15.81 1.10 -9.65
N GLU A 154 16.64 0.88 -8.66
CA GLU A 154 18.12 0.87 -8.76
C GLU A 154 18.66 -0.51 -9.18
N GLY A 155 17.78 -1.52 -9.32
CA GLY A 155 18.16 -2.89 -9.68
C GLY A 155 18.67 -3.73 -8.52
N GLU A 156 18.50 -3.26 -7.29
CA GLU A 156 18.84 -4.02 -6.09
C GLU A 156 17.78 -5.08 -5.80
N ILE A 157 18.18 -6.27 -5.37
CA ILE A 157 17.32 -7.46 -5.30
C ILE A 157 17.20 -8.00 -3.88
N GLY A 158 15.98 -8.48 -3.54
CA GLY A 158 15.65 -9.15 -2.28
C GLY A 158 15.74 -8.24 -1.07
N GLU A 159 15.36 -8.76 0.10
CA GLU A 159 15.39 -8.01 1.36
C GLU A 159 16.79 -7.42 1.63
N LYS A 160 17.83 -8.18 1.42
CA LYS A 160 19.21 -7.74 1.65
C LYS A 160 19.60 -6.53 0.83
N GLY A 161 19.11 -6.41 -0.40
CA GLY A 161 19.41 -5.29 -1.29
C GLY A 161 18.52 -4.09 -1.06
N THR A 162 17.24 -4.32 -0.71
CA THR A 162 16.21 -3.29 -0.78
C THR A 162 15.76 -2.72 0.58
N PHE A 163 16.00 -3.45 1.68
CA PHE A 163 15.57 -3.00 3.03
C PHE A 163 16.24 -1.68 3.43
N GLY A 164 15.44 -0.68 3.77
CA GLY A 164 15.89 0.65 4.17
C GLY A 164 16.39 1.53 3.02
N LYS A 165 16.40 1.01 1.79
CA LYS A 165 16.82 1.79 0.62
C LYS A 165 15.70 2.71 0.16
N ARG A 166 16.08 3.93 -0.26
CA ARG A 166 15.17 4.87 -0.90
C ARG A 166 15.06 4.51 -2.38
N SER A 167 13.84 4.29 -2.85
CA SER A 167 13.59 3.96 -4.25
C SER A 167 12.23 4.47 -4.68
N ALA A 168 12.10 4.89 -5.93
CA ALA A 168 10.85 5.40 -6.48
C ALA A 168 9.77 4.31 -6.60
N TRP A 169 10.17 3.07 -6.81
CA TRP A 169 9.26 1.94 -6.92
C TRP A 169 9.93 0.63 -6.45
N MET A 170 9.08 -0.35 -6.18
CA MET A 170 9.45 -1.74 -5.88
C MET A 170 8.53 -2.66 -6.66
N ASP A 171 9.10 -3.64 -7.34
CA ASP A 171 8.37 -4.72 -8.00
C ASP A 171 8.59 -6.05 -7.29
N TYR A 172 7.52 -6.84 -7.22
CA TYR A 172 7.53 -8.17 -6.65
C TYR A 172 6.86 -9.13 -7.63
N ASN A 173 7.60 -10.08 -8.18
CA ASN A 173 7.11 -11.02 -9.19
C ASN A 173 7.58 -12.45 -8.97
N GLY A 174 6.89 -13.40 -9.54
CA GLY A 174 7.24 -14.82 -9.46
C GLY A 174 6.57 -15.66 -10.52
N LYS A 175 6.97 -16.90 -10.64
CA LYS A 175 6.41 -17.86 -11.59
C LYS A 175 5.17 -18.53 -11.02
N ARG A 176 4.08 -18.51 -11.79
CA ARG A 176 2.84 -19.20 -11.46
C ARG A 176 2.13 -19.65 -12.74
N MET A 177 1.54 -20.85 -12.73
CA MET A 177 0.73 -21.39 -13.86
C MET A 177 1.41 -21.27 -15.24
N GLY A 178 2.74 -21.46 -15.27
CA GLY A 178 3.50 -21.44 -16.54
C GLY A 178 3.90 -20.07 -17.05
N GLY A 179 3.59 -18.99 -16.30
CA GLY A 179 4.00 -17.61 -16.61
C GLY A 179 4.69 -16.94 -15.42
N THR A 180 5.13 -15.74 -15.63
CA THR A 180 5.55 -14.80 -14.57
C THR A 180 4.45 -13.75 -14.41
N GLU A 181 4.12 -13.42 -13.18
CA GLU A 181 3.20 -12.33 -12.85
C GLU A 181 3.64 -11.65 -11.55
N GLY A 182 3.21 -10.42 -11.36
CA GLY A 182 3.64 -9.66 -10.21
C GLY A 182 2.85 -8.39 -9.95
N MET A 183 3.34 -7.64 -8.97
CA MET A 183 2.77 -6.37 -8.56
C MET A 183 3.88 -5.38 -8.20
N ALA A 184 3.90 -4.24 -8.86
CA ALA A 184 4.75 -3.11 -8.51
C ALA A 184 3.95 -2.06 -7.72
N ILE A 185 4.61 -1.42 -6.75
CA ILE A 185 4.13 -0.21 -6.08
C ILE A 185 5.07 0.93 -6.43
N ILE A 186 4.52 2.03 -6.94
CA ILE A 186 5.24 3.22 -7.36
C ILE A 186 4.80 4.38 -6.48
N GLN A 187 5.76 5.16 -5.98
CA GLN A 187 5.51 6.39 -5.23
C GLN A 187 5.47 7.58 -6.18
N HIS A 188 4.52 8.50 -5.96
CA HIS A 188 4.48 9.75 -6.73
C HIS A 188 5.58 10.71 -6.27
N PRO A 189 6.26 11.43 -7.21
CA PRO A 189 7.32 12.39 -6.85
C PRO A 189 6.87 13.54 -5.94
N SER A 190 5.58 13.85 -5.87
CA SER A 190 5.04 14.89 -4.99
C SER A 190 4.78 14.42 -3.55
N ASN A 191 5.00 13.14 -3.23
CA ASN A 191 4.85 12.66 -1.86
C ASN A 191 5.90 13.30 -0.96
N GLU A 192 5.51 13.68 0.26
CA GLU A 192 6.34 14.39 1.24
C GLU A 192 7.72 13.74 1.46
N TRP A 193 7.77 12.41 1.46
CA TRP A 193 9.01 11.67 1.72
C TRP A 193 9.62 11.03 0.47
N PHE A 194 9.26 11.49 -0.72
CA PHE A 194 9.73 10.88 -1.97
C PHE A 194 11.25 11.07 -2.20
N PRO A 195 11.95 10.02 -2.65
CA PRO A 195 11.56 8.63 -2.53
C PRO A 195 11.69 8.15 -1.08
N ALA A 196 10.62 7.57 -0.53
CA ALA A 196 10.66 7.03 0.83
C ALA A 196 11.52 5.76 0.91
N PRO A 197 12.13 5.48 2.07
CA PRO A 197 12.80 4.21 2.30
C PRO A 197 11.77 3.07 2.40
N TRP A 198 12.18 1.88 1.98
CA TRP A 198 11.31 0.71 1.91
C TRP A 198 11.53 -0.25 3.06
N PHE A 199 10.44 -0.72 3.65
CA PHE A 199 10.43 -1.88 4.51
C PHE A 199 10.05 -3.10 3.67
N THR A 200 10.99 -4.02 3.47
CA THR A 200 10.86 -5.17 2.58
C THR A 200 11.17 -6.46 3.31
N ARG A 201 10.51 -7.54 2.90
CA ARG A 201 10.70 -8.88 3.44
C ARG A 201 10.62 -9.94 2.35
N ASP A 202 11.55 -10.87 2.31
CA ASP A 202 11.60 -11.96 1.34
C ASP A 202 10.37 -12.88 1.41
N TYR A 203 9.64 -12.87 2.52
CA TYR A 203 8.38 -13.60 2.65
C TYR A 203 7.17 -12.94 1.96
N GLY A 204 7.37 -11.85 1.22
CA GLY A 204 6.36 -11.22 0.37
C GLY A 204 5.75 -9.92 0.91
N PHE A 205 6.33 -9.27 1.92
CA PHE A 205 5.86 -7.97 2.39
C PHE A 205 6.74 -6.83 1.86
N PHE A 206 6.13 -5.75 1.38
CA PHE A 206 6.84 -4.54 0.95
C PHE A 206 5.98 -3.29 1.11
N SER A 207 6.61 -2.21 1.55
CA SER A 207 5.94 -0.94 1.84
C SER A 207 6.95 0.22 1.80
N PRO A 208 6.65 1.35 1.13
CA PRO A 208 7.37 2.59 1.36
C PRO A 208 7.01 3.11 2.75
N THR A 209 7.96 3.02 3.70
CA THR A 209 7.71 3.18 5.14
C THR A 209 8.57 4.30 5.74
N PRO A 210 8.27 5.58 5.45
CA PRO A 210 9.08 6.69 5.97
C PRO A 210 9.10 6.75 7.49
N MET A 211 8.04 6.32 8.17
CA MET A 211 7.92 6.35 9.62
C MET A 211 8.89 5.44 10.37
N TYR A 212 9.59 4.53 9.67
CA TYR A 212 10.63 3.71 10.28
C TYR A 212 11.99 4.41 10.31
N TRP A 213 12.14 5.45 9.49
CA TRP A 213 13.35 6.28 9.42
C TRP A 213 12.99 7.77 9.54
N PRO A 214 12.37 8.22 10.66
CA PRO A 214 12.05 9.61 10.85
C PRO A 214 13.34 10.45 10.99
N GLU A 215 13.30 11.72 10.59
CA GLU A 215 14.47 12.61 10.59
C GLU A 215 15.11 12.78 11.98
N ASN A 216 14.29 12.81 13.02
CA ASN A 216 14.77 12.91 14.42
C ASN A 216 15.03 11.53 15.08
N GLU A 217 14.98 10.44 14.29
CA GLU A 217 15.15 9.05 14.72
C GLU A 217 14.09 8.51 15.70
N LYS A 218 13.11 9.31 16.10
CA LYS A 218 12.11 8.97 17.14
C LYS A 218 10.67 9.08 16.66
N THR A 219 10.31 10.23 16.07
CA THR A 219 8.93 10.58 15.75
C THR A 219 8.83 11.31 14.43
N THR A 220 7.65 11.25 13.83
CA THR A 220 7.18 12.18 12.80
C THR A 220 6.04 12.98 13.41
N ASP A 221 6.18 14.29 13.48
CA ASP A 221 5.23 15.19 14.11
C ASP A 221 4.55 16.07 13.07
N LEU A 222 3.21 16.08 13.10
CA LEU A 222 2.35 16.87 12.24
C LEU A 222 1.42 17.74 13.10
N LYS A 223 1.12 18.96 12.66
CA LYS A 223 0.30 19.88 13.42
C LYS A 223 -1.16 19.77 13.05
N LYS A 224 -2.04 20.12 13.99
CA LYS A 224 -3.47 20.29 13.73
C LYS A 224 -3.67 21.23 12.55
N GLY A 225 -4.46 20.77 11.58
CA GLY A 225 -4.75 21.50 10.34
C GLY A 225 -3.75 21.21 9.20
N ASP A 226 -2.67 20.49 9.46
CA ASP A 226 -1.79 20.04 8.38
C ASP A 226 -2.55 19.09 7.45
N VAL A 227 -2.25 19.19 6.15
CA VAL A 227 -2.83 18.35 5.11
C VAL A 227 -1.70 17.63 4.38
N LEU A 228 -1.66 16.33 4.54
CA LEU A 228 -0.70 15.45 3.88
C LEU A 228 -1.35 14.78 2.67
N LYS A 229 -0.74 14.93 1.49
CA LYS A 229 -1.18 14.26 0.27
C LYS A 229 -0.18 13.20 -0.14
N LEU A 230 -0.65 11.97 -0.28
CA LEU A 230 0.17 10.85 -0.72
C LEU A 230 -0.52 10.16 -1.90
N ARG A 231 0.28 9.77 -2.89
CA ARG A 231 -0.17 9.14 -4.12
C ARG A 231 0.68 7.91 -4.41
N TYR A 232 0.02 6.82 -4.73
CA TYR A 232 0.66 5.55 -5.07
C TYR A 232 0.01 4.95 -6.30
N ARG A 233 0.82 4.38 -7.18
CA ARG A 233 0.35 3.57 -8.29
C ARG A 233 0.74 2.13 -8.08
N VAL A 234 -0.24 1.24 -8.21
CA VAL A 234 -0.01 -0.20 -8.24
C VAL A 234 -0.18 -0.69 -9.67
N ILE A 235 0.79 -1.43 -10.17
CA ILE A 235 0.71 -2.11 -11.46
C ILE A 235 0.71 -3.61 -11.19
N VAL A 236 -0.36 -4.29 -11.57
CA VAL A 236 -0.41 -5.75 -11.61
C VAL A 236 -0.19 -6.18 -13.04
N HIS A 237 0.76 -7.08 -13.27
CA HIS A 237 1.28 -7.35 -14.62
C HIS A 237 1.65 -8.83 -14.84
N ALA A 238 1.64 -9.21 -16.12
CA ALA A 238 2.36 -10.40 -16.61
C ALA A 238 3.84 -10.05 -16.83
N GLY A 239 4.71 -11.06 -16.87
CA GLY A 239 6.13 -10.84 -17.08
C GLY A 239 6.84 -10.33 -15.84
N ASN A 240 8.10 -9.96 -16.01
CA ASN A 240 8.94 -9.35 -14.98
C ASN A 240 9.23 -7.87 -15.32
N GLU A 241 9.92 -7.17 -14.41
CA GLU A 241 10.24 -5.75 -14.55
C GLU A 241 11.00 -5.38 -15.85
N LYS A 242 11.77 -6.31 -16.43
CA LYS A 242 12.52 -6.09 -17.68
C LYS A 242 11.63 -6.23 -18.91
N GLU A 243 10.66 -7.14 -18.86
CA GLU A 243 9.64 -7.32 -19.90
C GLU A 243 8.65 -6.16 -19.85
N GLU A 244 8.37 -5.65 -18.66
CA GLU A 244 7.53 -4.49 -18.41
C GLU A 244 8.33 -3.18 -18.32
N ARG A 245 8.95 -2.74 -19.42
CA ARG A 245 9.58 -1.40 -19.54
C ARG A 245 8.69 -0.24 -19.06
N MET A 246 7.45 -0.53 -18.76
CA MET A 246 6.41 0.40 -18.36
C MET A 246 6.43 0.79 -16.88
N ILE A 247 7.13 0.07 -15.98
CA ILE A 247 7.26 0.51 -14.59
C ILE A 247 8.02 1.84 -14.55
N ALA A 248 9.11 1.94 -15.33
CA ALA A 248 9.87 3.19 -15.48
C ALA A 248 9.05 4.27 -16.20
N ALA A 249 8.30 3.93 -17.26
CA ALA A 249 7.46 4.89 -17.98
C ALA A 249 6.25 5.36 -17.14
N ALA A 250 5.64 4.47 -16.35
CA ALA A 250 4.52 4.82 -15.49
C ALA A 250 4.90 5.78 -14.35
N SER A 251 6.17 5.78 -13.92
CA SER A 251 6.68 6.73 -12.93
C SER A 251 6.82 8.16 -13.48
N HIS A 252 6.84 8.34 -14.79
CA HIS A 252 6.92 9.66 -15.45
C HIS A 252 5.55 10.27 -15.79
N VAL A 253 4.49 9.47 -15.82
CA VAL A 253 3.13 9.88 -16.26
C VAL A 253 2.13 9.92 -15.09
N PHE A 254 2.59 9.60 -13.91
CA PHE A 254 1.78 9.50 -12.70
C PHE A 254 1.66 10.82 -11.95
#